data_8e8f8c9cee0f70507f906c48df170499
#
_entry.id   8e8f8c9cee0f70507f906c48df170499
#
_cell.length_a   1.000
_cell.length_b   1.000
_cell.length_c   1.000
_cell.angle_alpha   90.00
_cell.angle_beta   90.00
_cell.angle_gamma   90.00
#
_symmetry.space_group_name_H-M   'P 1'
#
loop_
_entity.id
_entity.type
_entity.pdbx_description
1 polymer ?
#
loop_
_entity_poly.entity_id
_entity_poly.type
_entity_poly.pdbx_seq_one_letter_code
_entity_poly.pdbx_strand_id
1 'polypeptide(L)'
;MKNNKIELSAQNLSVGYDGKTIVSDVNITIPQNKISVILGANGCGKSTLLKTFAKLLKPEQGNILLDGKSIFAIPSKQMAQTLGLLPQSPVVPEGIKVTDLVARGRFPYRKLLGGLQKEDFAAVEEALEMMGITELADACVDELSGGQRQRVWIALALAQQTDILLLDEPTTYLDIAYQVEILDLLMELNKKRGTTILMVLHDINLSARYADHIFAMSKGKLIAQGEPSKVISRELMKEIYGLDCQIIEDPVSGTPLIVPEGRHHKEAQNEKLFCA
;
A
#
# COMPACT_ATOMS: atom_id res chain seq x y z
N MET A 1 -0.52 -20.81 -14.97
CA MET A 1 -0.22 -19.48 -14.41
C MET A 1 0.14 -18.58 -15.58
N LYS A 2 -0.66 -17.54 -15.85
CA LYS A 2 -0.32 -16.53 -16.88
C LYS A 2 0.77 -15.64 -16.26
N ASN A 3 2.00 -15.81 -16.76
CA ASN A 3 3.13 -14.95 -16.40
C ASN A 3 3.00 -13.63 -17.17
N ASN A 4 1.92 -12.87 -16.91
CA ASN A 4 1.75 -11.54 -17.45
C ASN A 4 2.64 -10.60 -16.66
N LYS A 5 3.79 -10.28 -17.22
CA LYS A 5 4.65 -9.21 -16.68
C LYS A 5 4.01 -7.87 -17.00
N ILE A 6 3.18 -7.36 -16.07
CA ILE A 6 2.52 -6.07 -16.20
C ILE A 6 3.39 -5.01 -15.51
N GLU A 7 3.94 -4.08 -16.29
CA GLU A 7 4.76 -2.99 -15.78
C GLU A 7 3.90 -1.74 -15.52
N LEU A 8 3.98 -1.20 -14.30
CA LEU A 8 3.38 0.06 -13.93
C LEU A 8 4.47 1.08 -13.63
N SER A 9 4.48 2.21 -14.33
CA SER A 9 5.51 3.24 -14.16
C SER A 9 4.95 4.66 -14.25
N ALA A 10 5.67 5.63 -13.69
CA ALA A 10 5.44 7.06 -13.84
C ALA A 10 6.68 7.72 -14.44
N GLN A 11 6.48 8.64 -15.39
CA GLN A 11 7.55 9.37 -16.09
C GLN A 11 7.30 10.87 -16.00
N ASN A 12 8.26 11.60 -15.42
CA ASN A 12 8.26 13.05 -15.23
C ASN A 12 6.93 13.54 -14.62
N LEU A 13 6.40 12.77 -13.67
CA LEU A 13 5.07 12.95 -13.13
C LEU A 13 5.00 14.15 -12.21
N SER A 14 4.11 15.11 -12.54
CA SER A 14 3.70 16.19 -11.64
C SER A 14 2.20 16.20 -11.51
N VAL A 15 1.71 16.30 -10.27
CA VAL A 15 0.28 16.23 -9.95
C VAL A 15 -0.03 17.04 -8.68
N GLY A 16 -1.22 17.62 -8.66
CA GLY A 16 -1.70 18.40 -7.53
C GLY A 16 -3.20 18.61 -7.54
N TYR A 17 -3.65 19.60 -6.78
CA TYR A 17 -5.05 19.98 -6.63
C TYR A 17 -5.17 21.49 -6.76
N ASP A 18 -6.19 21.96 -7.48
CA ASP A 18 -6.56 23.39 -7.59
C ASP A 18 -5.37 24.31 -7.93
N GLY A 19 -4.51 23.87 -8.85
CA GLY A 19 -3.34 24.64 -9.30
C GLY A 19 -2.14 24.61 -8.34
N LYS A 20 -2.23 23.84 -7.22
CA LYS A 20 -1.11 23.62 -6.31
C LYS A 20 -0.50 22.25 -6.55
N THR A 21 0.69 22.22 -7.13
CA THR A 21 1.45 20.97 -7.32
C THR A 21 1.88 20.38 -5.98
N ILE A 22 1.53 19.14 -5.74
CA ILE A 22 1.86 18.36 -4.52
C ILE A 22 3.00 17.39 -4.75
N VAL A 23 3.03 16.75 -5.92
CA VAL A 23 4.09 15.84 -6.35
C VAL A 23 4.70 16.41 -7.61
N SER A 24 6.02 16.48 -7.71
CA SER A 24 6.72 17.12 -8.84
C SER A 24 7.88 16.27 -9.34
N ASP A 25 7.92 16.08 -10.66
CA ASP A 25 8.99 15.41 -11.41
C ASP A 25 9.38 14.04 -10.86
N VAL A 26 8.38 13.19 -10.61
CA VAL A 26 8.59 11.85 -10.09
C VAL A 26 8.75 10.84 -11.23
N ASN A 27 9.83 10.05 -11.17
CA ASN A 27 10.15 8.97 -12.09
C ASN A 27 10.26 7.67 -11.29
N ILE A 28 9.30 6.74 -11.48
CA ILE A 28 9.20 5.48 -10.72
C ILE A 28 8.80 4.35 -11.67
N THR A 29 9.41 3.19 -11.50
CA THR A 29 8.93 1.92 -12.06
C THR A 29 8.65 0.96 -10.90
N ILE A 30 7.43 0.45 -10.81
CA ILE A 30 7.03 -0.46 -9.74
C ILE A 30 7.58 -1.86 -10.04
N PRO A 31 8.44 -2.44 -9.17
CA PRO A 31 8.97 -3.78 -9.37
C PRO A 31 7.83 -4.82 -9.42
N GLN A 32 7.81 -5.62 -10.48
CA GLN A 32 6.77 -6.62 -10.71
C GLN A 32 6.89 -7.77 -9.71
N ASN A 33 5.74 -8.31 -9.28
CA ASN A 33 5.64 -9.44 -8.36
C ASN A 33 6.38 -9.20 -7.03
N LYS A 34 6.48 -7.93 -6.63
CA LYS A 34 7.17 -7.47 -5.42
C LYS A 34 6.24 -6.63 -4.56
N ILE A 35 6.59 -6.53 -3.29
CA ILE A 35 5.97 -5.61 -2.35
C ILE A 35 6.82 -4.33 -2.33
N SER A 36 6.21 -3.23 -2.75
CA SER A 36 6.83 -1.91 -2.72
C SER A 36 6.13 -1.02 -1.71
N VAL A 37 6.89 -0.23 -0.97
CA VAL A 37 6.35 0.71 0.02
C VAL A 37 6.76 2.14 -0.30
N ILE A 38 5.79 3.06 -0.27
CA ILE A 38 6.06 4.50 -0.33
C ILE A 38 6.23 5.01 1.10
N LEU A 39 7.43 5.49 1.43
CA LEU A 39 7.78 6.14 2.70
C LEU A 39 7.84 7.65 2.56
N GLY A 40 7.56 8.37 3.65
CA GLY A 40 7.70 9.82 3.71
C GLY A 40 6.89 10.44 4.84
N ALA A 41 7.22 11.66 5.23
CA ALA A 41 6.49 12.40 6.24
C ALA A 41 5.03 12.69 5.82
N ASN A 42 4.17 13.00 6.79
CA ASN A 42 2.79 13.38 6.50
C ASN A 42 2.74 14.61 5.59
N GLY A 43 1.83 14.58 4.61
CA GLY A 43 1.68 15.68 3.65
C GLY A 43 2.75 15.74 2.54
N CYS A 44 3.70 14.79 2.45
CA CYS A 44 4.71 14.81 1.38
C CYS A 44 4.21 14.32 0.01
N GLY A 45 2.93 13.90 -0.13
CA GLY A 45 2.33 13.55 -1.41
C GLY A 45 2.13 12.05 -1.68
N LYS A 46 2.36 11.15 -0.71
CA LYS A 46 2.23 9.68 -0.88
C LYS A 46 0.87 9.25 -1.42
N SER A 47 -0.22 9.61 -0.74
CA SER A 47 -1.58 9.27 -1.16
C SER A 47 -1.97 9.95 -2.48
N THR A 48 -1.44 11.16 -2.75
CA THR A 48 -1.63 11.84 -4.04
C THR A 48 -1.00 11.05 -5.17
N LEU A 49 0.24 10.58 -4.99
CA LEU A 49 0.94 9.72 -5.94
C LEU A 49 0.17 8.41 -6.15
N LEU A 50 -0.25 7.73 -5.07
CA LEU A 50 -1.00 6.47 -5.14
C LEU A 50 -2.34 6.64 -5.88
N LYS A 51 -3.11 7.70 -5.58
CA LYS A 51 -4.37 8.02 -6.26
C LYS A 51 -4.17 8.32 -7.75
N THR A 52 -3.02 8.87 -8.13
CA THR A 52 -2.70 9.12 -9.53
C THR A 52 -2.41 7.81 -10.27
N PHE A 53 -1.69 6.86 -9.65
CA PHE A 53 -1.54 5.50 -10.17
C PHE A 53 -2.88 4.76 -10.33
N ALA A 54 -3.81 5.00 -9.40
CA ALA A 54 -5.17 4.45 -9.47
C ALA A 54 -6.08 5.15 -10.49
N LYS A 55 -5.57 6.10 -11.29
CA LYS A 55 -6.35 6.88 -12.27
C LYS A 55 -7.45 7.75 -11.63
N LEU A 56 -7.36 8.04 -10.33
CA LEU A 56 -8.31 8.92 -9.62
C LEU A 56 -7.92 10.39 -9.74
N LEU A 57 -6.65 10.69 -10.00
CA LEU A 57 -6.13 12.03 -10.25
C LEU A 57 -5.46 12.07 -11.62
N LYS A 58 -5.69 13.15 -12.35
CA LYS A 58 -5.03 13.37 -13.64
C LYS A 58 -3.73 14.15 -13.42
N PRO A 59 -2.60 13.71 -14.02
CA PRO A 59 -1.35 14.47 -13.96
C PRO A 59 -1.49 15.87 -14.57
N GLU A 60 -0.78 16.83 -14.01
CA GLU A 60 -0.54 18.15 -14.62
C GLU A 60 0.53 18.04 -15.71
N GLN A 61 1.57 17.21 -15.45
CA GLN A 61 2.66 16.91 -16.37
C GLN A 61 3.07 15.44 -16.25
N GLY A 62 3.71 14.92 -17.30
CA GLY A 62 4.19 13.55 -17.34
C GLY A 62 3.09 12.53 -17.62
N ASN A 63 3.42 11.25 -17.45
CA ASN A 63 2.53 10.14 -17.75
C ASN A 63 2.65 9.04 -16.72
N ILE A 64 1.54 8.31 -16.51
CA ILE A 64 1.56 6.98 -15.89
C ILE A 64 1.28 5.96 -16.96
N LEU A 65 2.15 4.95 -17.02
CA LEU A 65 2.13 3.93 -18.05
C LEU A 65 1.87 2.55 -17.44
N LEU A 66 1.00 1.80 -18.09
CA LEU A 66 0.78 0.37 -17.86
C LEU A 66 1.19 -0.36 -19.15
N ASP A 67 2.24 -1.16 -19.11
CA ASP A 67 2.85 -1.81 -20.28
C ASP A 67 3.14 -0.83 -21.43
N GLY A 68 3.72 0.32 -21.08
CA GLY A 68 4.07 1.38 -22.03
C GLY A 68 2.88 2.20 -22.58
N LYS A 69 1.64 1.89 -22.16
CA LYS A 69 0.43 2.63 -22.56
C LYS A 69 -0.03 3.54 -21.44
N SER A 70 -0.40 4.79 -21.76
CA SER A 70 -0.99 5.70 -20.77
C SER A 70 -2.24 5.08 -20.14
N ILE A 71 -2.30 5.04 -18.79
CA ILE A 71 -3.46 4.53 -18.06
C ILE A 71 -4.75 5.31 -18.39
N PHE A 72 -4.61 6.58 -18.79
CA PHE A 72 -5.75 7.43 -19.16
C PHE A 72 -6.35 7.07 -20.52
N ALA A 73 -5.60 6.35 -21.38
CA ALA A 73 -6.11 5.80 -22.64
C ALA A 73 -6.80 4.44 -22.45
N ILE A 74 -6.62 3.75 -21.31
CA ILE A 74 -7.23 2.46 -21.03
C ILE A 74 -8.65 2.68 -20.49
N PRO A 75 -9.68 1.95 -20.97
CA PRO A 75 -11.04 2.01 -20.43
C PRO A 75 -11.06 1.70 -18.93
N SER A 76 -11.85 2.45 -18.12
CA SER A 76 -11.86 2.29 -16.65
C SER A 76 -12.21 0.88 -16.19
N LYS A 77 -13.10 0.18 -16.90
CA LYS A 77 -13.44 -1.21 -16.60
C LYS A 77 -12.25 -2.16 -16.79
N GLN A 78 -11.48 -1.99 -17.86
CA GLN A 78 -10.30 -2.78 -18.13
C GLN A 78 -9.19 -2.45 -17.10
N MET A 79 -9.01 -1.17 -16.76
CA MET A 79 -8.06 -0.75 -15.72
C MET A 79 -8.40 -1.41 -14.38
N ALA A 80 -9.69 -1.41 -13.98
CA ALA A 80 -10.16 -2.03 -12.75
C ALA A 80 -10.05 -3.57 -12.74
N GLN A 81 -9.88 -4.24 -13.87
CA GLN A 81 -9.57 -5.67 -13.94
C GLN A 81 -8.08 -5.98 -13.77
N THR A 82 -7.22 -4.97 -13.88
CA THR A 82 -5.76 -5.11 -13.78
C THR A 82 -5.21 -4.54 -12.48
N LEU A 83 -5.82 -3.46 -11.98
CA LEU A 83 -5.35 -2.72 -10.82
C LEU A 83 -6.49 -2.52 -9.82
N GLY A 84 -6.29 -3.03 -8.60
CA GLY A 84 -7.15 -2.81 -7.44
C GLY A 84 -6.63 -1.67 -6.56
N LEU A 85 -7.54 -0.95 -5.91
CA LEU A 85 -7.22 0.10 -4.96
C LEU A 85 -8.00 -0.08 -3.66
N LEU A 86 -7.29 -0.05 -2.54
CA LEU A 86 -7.86 0.19 -1.21
C LEU A 86 -7.53 1.62 -0.78
N PRO A 87 -8.50 2.53 -0.71
CA PRO A 87 -8.28 3.89 -0.24
C PRO A 87 -8.19 3.95 1.30
N GLN A 88 -7.59 4.98 1.84
CA GLN A 88 -7.38 5.19 3.28
C GLN A 88 -8.67 5.18 4.11
N SER A 89 -9.74 5.76 3.59
CA SER A 89 -11.03 5.91 4.29
C SER A 89 -12.18 5.56 3.36
N PRO A 90 -12.45 4.27 3.15
CA PRO A 90 -13.56 3.87 2.30
C PRO A 90 -14.91 4.09 3.01
N VAL A 91 -15.93 4.51 2.24
CA VAL A 91 -17.29 4.74 2.75
C VAL A 91 -18.09 3.46 2.70
N VAL A 92 -18.70 3.09 3.81
CA VAL A 92 -19.61 1.95 3.94
C VAL A 92 -21.05 2.41 3.81
N PRO A 93 -21.89 1.79 2.97
CA PRO A 93 -23.32 1.96 3.06
C PRO A 93 -23.87 1.34 4.34
N GLU A 94 -24.79 2.02 5.02
CA GLU A 94 -25.42 1.52 6.24
C GLU A 94 -26.10 0.16 6.01
N GLY A 95 -25.97 -0.74 6.98
CA GLY A 95 -26.62 -2.05 7.00
C GLY A 95 -26.15 -3.05 5.95
N ILE A 96 -25.03 -2.78 5.24
CA ILE A 96 -24.49 -3.72 4.25
C ILE A 96 -23.85 -4.92 4.93
N LYS A 97 -24.15 -6.13 4.43
CA LYS A 97 -23.47 -7.36 4.85
C LYS A 97 -22.03 -7.42 4.30
N VAL A 98 -21.16 -8.12 5.02
CA VAL A 98 -19.76 -8.36 4.63
C VAL A 98 -19.70 -8.97 3.23
N THR A 99 -20.43 -10.06 2.98
CA THR A 99 -20.46 -10.71 1.65
C THR A 99 -20.86 -9.74 0.54
N ASP A 100 -21.89 -8.92 0.77
CA ASP A 100 -22.38 -7.98 -0.25
C ASP A 100 -21.36 -6.85 -0.52
N LEU A 101 -20.66 -6.41 0.52
CA LEU A 101 -19.58 -5.43 0.37
C LEU A 101 -18.40 -6.01 -0.41
N VAL A 102 -17.93 -7.21 -0.05
CA VAL A 102 -16.81 -7.89 -0.73
C VAL A 102 -17.17 -8.20 -2.18
N ALA A 103 -18.43 -8.59 -2.46
CA ALA A 103 -18.92 -8.84 -3.81
C ALA A 103 -18.88 -7.60 -4.72
N ARG A 104 -18.79 -6.38 -4.18
CA ARG A 104 -18.57 -5.16 -4.99
C ARG A 104 -17.20 -5.15 -5.67
N GLY A 105 -16.21 -5.87 -5.15
CA GLY A 105 -14.93 -6.11 -5.83
C GLY A 105 -15.10 -6.77 -7.20
N ARG A 106 -16.20 -7.48 -7.42
CA ARG A 106 -16.51 -8.13 -8.72
C ARG A 106 -17.20 -7.23 -9.75
N PHE A 107 -17.51 -5.96 -9.44
CA PHE A 107 -18.15 -5.03 -10.39
C PHE A 107 -17.43 -4.91 -11.73
N PRO A 108 -16.11 -4.88 -11.84
CA PRO A 108 -15.41 -4.81 -13.13
C PRO A 108 -15.69 -6.01 -14.05
N TYR A 109 -16.14 -7.14 -13.51
CA TYR A 109 -16.39 -8.38 -14.26
C TYR A 109 -17.87 -8.51 -14.68
N ARG A 110 -18.78 -7.74 -14.06
CA ARG A 110 -20.22 -7.83 -14.34
C ARG A 110 -20.55 -7.48 -15.80
N LYS A 111 -21.46 -8.27 -16.38
CA LYS A 111 -22.08 -7.98 -17.68
C LYS A 111 -23.17 -6.91 -17.51
N LEU A 112 -23.50 -6.21 -18.59
CA LEU A 112 -24.47 -5.09 -18.59
C LEU A 112 -25.85 -5.53 -18.09
N LEU A 113 -26.25 -6.75 -18.40
CA LEU A 113 -27.51 -7.40 -18.01
C LEU A 113 -27.20 -8.74 -17.35
N GLY A 114 -26.77 -8.73 -16.06
CA GLY A 114 -26.50 -9.96 -15.35
C GLY A 114 -26.12 -9.75 -13.90
N GLY A 115 -26.48 -10.69 -13.04
CA GLY A 115 -26.01 -10.80 -11.66
C GLY A 115 -24.57 -11.32 -11.59
N LEU A 116 -24.11 -11.60 -10.38
CA LEU A 116 -22.85 -12.30 -10.11
C LEU A 116 -22.92 -13.71 -10.71
N GLN A 117 -21.80 -14.13 -11.31
CA GLN A 117 -21.65 -15.47 -11.86
C GLN A 117 -21.02 -16.41 -10.79
N LYS A 118 -20.98 -17.71 -11.07
CA LYS A 118 -20.40 -18.70 -10.14
C LYS A 118 -18.95 -18.38 -9.77
N GLU A 119 -18.19 -17.89 -10.74
CA GLU A 119 -16.79 -17.47 -10.57
C GLU A 119 -16.65 -16.26 -9.66
N ASP A 120 -17.64 -15.37 -9.65
CA ASP A 120 -17.66 -14.20 -8.77
C ASP A 120 -17.92 -14.59 -7.32
N PHE A 121 -18.82 -15.53 -7.07
CA PHE A 121 -19.06 -16.07 -5.73
C PHE A 121 -17.83 -16.81 -5.20
N ALA A 122 -17.17 -17.63 -6.01
CA ALA A 122 -15.93 -18.29 -5.65
C ALA A 122 -14.79 -17.30 -5.29
N ALA A 123 -14.69 -16.18 -6.04
CA ALA A 123 -13.72 -15.14 -5.74
C ALA A 123 -14.00 -14.40 -4.43
N VAL A 124 -15.26 -14.21 -4.09
CA VAL A 124 -15.69 -13.63 -2.80
C VAL A 124 -15.36 -14.56 -1.66
N GLU A 125 -15.73 -15.85 -1.77
CA GLU A 125 -15.46 -16.88 -0.78
C GLU A 125 -13.95 -17.01 -0.50
N GLU A 126 -13.14 -17.12 -1.56
CA GLU A 126 -11.68 -17.17 -1.46
C GLU A 126 -11.11 -15.93 -0.76
N ALA A 127 -11.65 -14.74 -1.04
CA ALA A 127 -11.19 -13.51 -0.39
C ALA A 127 -11.54 -13.47 1.11
N LEU A 128 -12.72 -13.96 1.49
CA LEU A 128 -13.13 -14.07 2.89
C LEU A 128 -12.26 -15.10 3.66
N GLU A 129 -11.99 -16.25 3.04
CA GLU A 129 -11.11 -17.28 3.60
C GLU A 129 -9.69 -16.75 3.80
N MET A 130 -9.11 -16.08 2.78
CA MET A 130 -7.76 -15.52 2.85
C MET A 130 -7.61 -14.49 3.97
N MET A 131 -8.68 -13.75 4.28
CA MET A 131 -8.67 -12.75 5.36
C MET A 131 -9.12 -13.33 6.72
N GLY A 132 -9.46 -14.63 6.80
CA GLY A 132 -9.90 -15.28 8.02
C GLY A 132 -11.18 -14.66 8.59
N ILE A 133 -12.15 -14.30 7.74
CA ILE A 133 -13.40 -13.63 8.13
C ILE A 133 -14.63 -14.31 7.54
N THR A 134 -14.54 -15.59 7.19
CA THR A 134 -15.66 -16.36 6.62
C THR A 134 -16.85 -16.40 7.56
N GLU A 135 -16.63 -16.51 8.87
CA GLU A 135 -17.65 -16.51 9.90
C GLU A 135 -18.41 -15.16 10.03
N LEU A 136 -17.84 -14.08 9.50
CA LEU A 136 -18.46 -12.75 9.49
C LEU A 136 -19.25 -12.45 8.21
N ALA A 137 -19.36 -13.41 7.28
CA ALA A 137 -19.94 -13.23 5.96
C ALA A 137 -21.35 -12.60 5.98
N ASP A 138 -22.18 -12.99 6.93
CA ASP A 138 -23.56 -12.49 7.10
C ASP A 138 -23.70 -11.32 8.08
N ALA A 139 -22.64 -10.93 8.77
CA ALA A 139 -22.66 -9.80 9.70
C ALA A 139 -22.78 -8.46 8.98
N CYS A 140 -23.38 -7.45 9.64
CA CYS A 140 -23.35 -6.06 9.16
C CYS A 140 -21.98 -5.46 9.37
N VAL A 141 -21.46 -4.77 8.37
CA VAL A 141 -20.12 -4.15 8.43
C VAL A 141 -20.03 -3.07 9.52
N ASP A 142 -21.16 -2.42 9.82
CA ASP A 142 -21.23 -1.38 10.86
C ASP A 142 -21.04 -1.94 12.28
N GLU A 143 -21.31 -3.23 12.49
CA GLU A 143 -21.19 -3.93 13.78
C GLU A 143 -19.77 -4.46 14.05
N LEU A 144 -18.89 -4.39 13.06
CA LEU A 144 -17.54 -4.95 13.13
C LEU A 144 -16.56 -4.04 13.90
N SER A 145 -15.61 -4.66 14.58
CA SER A 145 -14.44 -3.95 15.13
C SER A 145 -13.62 -3.30 14.02
N GLY A 146 -12.76 -2.33 14.37
CA GLY A 146 -11.88 -1.66 13.39
C GLY A 146 -11.00 -2.65 12.60
N GLY A 147 -10.41 -3.63 13.29
CA GLY A 147 -9.57 -4.65 12.65
C GLY A 147 -10.36 -5.60 11.73
N GLN A 148 -11.55 -6.05 12.16
CA GLN A 148 -12.43 -6.87 11.32
C GLN A 148 -12.89 -6.10 10.08
N ARG A 149 -13.28 -4.82 10.25
CA ARG A 149 -13.67 -3.95 9.14
C ARG A 149 -12.53 -3.75 8.15
N GLN A 150 -11.30 -3.60 8.62
CA GLN A 150 -10.13 -3.46 7.74
C GLN A 150 -9.89 -4.74 6.92
N ARG A 151 -10.04 -5.92 7.51
CA ARG A 151 -9.98 -7.20 6.77
C ARG A 151 -11.04 -7.30 5.69
N VAL A 152 -12.27 -6.84 5.97
CA VAL A 152 -13.36 -6.80 4.97
C VAL A 152 -12.99 -5.91 3.78
N TRP A 153 -12.38 -4.75 4.02
CA TRP A 153 -11.93 -3.86 2.95
C TRP A 153 -10.81 -4.47 2.10
N ILE A 154 -9.87 -5.16 2.75
CA ILE A 154 -8.83 -5.87 2.02
C ILE A 154 -9.45 -7.04 1.25
N ALA A 155 -10.38 -7.81 1.83
CA ALA A 155 -11.11 -8.87 1.14
C ALA A 155 -11.84 -8.35 -0.12
N LEU A 156 -12.46 -7.17 -0.06
CA LEU A 156 -13.07 -6.53 -1.23
C LEU A 156 -12.02 -6.29 -2.33
N ALA A 157 -10.85 -5.76 -1.97
CA ALA A 157 -9.77 -5.53 -2.94
C ALA A 157 -9.22 -6.85 -3.50
N LEU A 158 -9.12 -7.91 -2.69
CA LEU A 158 -8.69 -9.24 -3.11
C LEU A 158 -9.72 -9.95 -4.01
N ALA A 159 -11.01 -9.80 -3.72
CA ALA A 159 -12.08 -10.34 -4.55
C ALA A 159 -12.05 -9.79 -5.98
N GLN A 160 -11.45 -8.63 -6.19
CA GLN A 160 -11.23 -8.06 -7.52
C GLN A 160 -10.23 -8.87 -8.35
N GLN A 161 -9.33 -9.68 -7.72
CA GLN A 161 -8.36 -10.57 -8.38
C GLN A 161 -7.50 -9.87 -9.43
N THR A 162 -6.93 -8.73 -9.07
CA THR A 162 -6.08 -7.92 -9.95
C THR A 162 -4.61 -8.33 -9.87
N ASP A 163 -3.85 -8.06 -10.94
CA ASP A 163 -2.39 -8.31 -10.99
C ASP A 163 -1.61 -7.28 -10.15
N ILE A 164 -2.17 -6.07 -9.97
CA ILE A 164 -1.58 -4.99 -9.18
C ILE A 164 -2.56 -4.57 -8.09
N LEU A 165 -2.06 -4.41 -6.87
CA LEU A 165 -2.82 -3.95 -5.71
C LEU A 165 -2.18 -2.70 -5.11
N LEU A 166 -2.93 -1.62 -5.06
CA LEU A 166 -2.56 -0.36 -4.43
C LEU A 166 -3.27 -0.23 -3.08
N LEU A 167 -2.53 0.04 -2.00
CA LEU A 167 -3.07 0.13 -0.65
C LEU A 167 -2.64 1.46 0.00
N ASP A 168 -3.61 2.31 0.32
CA ASP A 168 -3.35 3.60 0.99
C ASP A 168 -3.53 3.42 2.50
N GLU A 169 -2.42 3.22 3.21
CA GLU A 169 -2.36 3.05 4.67
C GLU A 169 -3.22 1.87 5.20
N PRO A 170 -3.01 0.64 4.74
CA PRO A 170 -3.88 -0.50 5.07
C PRO A 170 -3.82 -0.90 6.55
N THR A 171 -2.87 -0.40 7.33
CA THR A 171 -2.65 -0.77 8.74
C THR A 171 -2.96 0.37 9.71
N THR A 172 -3.45 1.51 9.23
CA THR A 172 -3.78 2.68 10.08
C THR A 172 -4.93 2.37 11.04
N TYR A 173 -4.85 2.88 12.26
CA TYR A 173 -5.81 2.66 13.38
C TYR A 173 -5.86 1.22 13.92
N LEU A 174 -4.92 0.36 13.54
CA LEU A 174 -4.79 -0.99 14.08
C LEU A 174 -3.70 -1.07 15.14
N ASP A 175 -3.87 -1.94 16.13
CA ASP A 175 -2.77 -2.29 17.03
C ASP A 175 -1.70 -3.12 16.31
N ILE A 176 -0.53 -3.24 16.93
CA ILE A 176 0.66 -3.84 16.29
C ILE A 176 0.42 -5.29 15.88
N ALA A 177 -0.36 -6.06 16.65
CA ALA A 177 -0.61 -7.46 16.32
C ALA A 177 -1.42 -7.59 15.02
N TYR A 178 -2.48 -6.79 14.87
CA TYR A 178 -3.28 -6.76 13.64
C TYR A 178 -2.53 -6.16 12.45
N GLN A 179 -1.64 -5.18 12.67
CA GLN A 179 -0.78 -4.66 11.60
C GLN A 179 0.12 -5.76 11.03
N VAL A 180 0.80 -6.51 11.90
CA VAL A 180 1.66 -7.64 11.50
C VAL A 180 0.86 -8.69 10.75
N GLU A 181 -0.30 -9.08 11.28
CA GLU A 181 -1.15 -10.10 10.66
C GLU A 181 -1.60 -9.70 9.25
N ILE A 182 -2.02 -8.45 9.04
CA ILE A 182 -2.40 -7.95 7.71
C ILE A 182 -1.21 -7.97 6.75
N LEU A 183 -0.04 -7.54 7.20
CA LEU A 183 1.16 -7.52 6.37
C LEU A 183 1.63 -8.93 6.02
N ASP A 184 1.51 -9.90 6.94
CA ASP A 184 1.77 -11.32 6.68
C ASP A 184 0.81 -11.86 5.60
N LEU A 185 -0.50 -11.57 5.69
CA LEU A 185 -1.48 -11.96 4.67
C LEU A 185 -1.18 -11.35 3.30
N LEU A 186 -0.75 -10.10 3.24
CA LEU A 186 -0.33 -9.44 1.98
C LEU A 186 0.94 -10.07 1.41
N MET A 187 1.89 -10.47 2.27
CA MET A 187 3.09 -11.19 1.85
C MET A 187 2.74 -12.59 1.31
N GLU A 188 1.83 -13.31 1.96
CA GLU A 188 1.35 -14.60 1.47
C GLU A 188 0.65 -14.47 0.12
N LEU A 189 -0.19 -13.45 -0.06
CA LEU A 189 -0.84 -13.14 -1.33
C LEU A 189 0.20 -12.92 -2.43
N ASN A 190 1.20 -12.06 -2.18
CA ASN A 190 2.28 -11.81 -3.13
C ASN A 190 3.02 -13.10 -3.50
N LYS A 191 3.40 -13.92 -2.50
CA LYS A 191 4.11 -15.19 -2.73
C LYS A 191 3.26 -16.23 -3.49
N LYS A 192 1.96 -16.35 -3.15
CA LYS A 192 1.07 -17.36 -3.75
C LYS A 192 0.64 -17.01 -5.16
N ARG A 193 0.35 -15.72 -5.43
CA ARG A 193 -0.24 -15.26 -6.71
C ARG A 193 0.70 -14.45 -7.58
N GLY A 194 1.83 -13.98 -7.05
CA GLY A 194 2.72 -13.05 -7.75
C GLY A 194 2.10 -11.67 -7.92
N THR A 195 1.12 -11.29 -7.08
CA THR A 195 0.48 -9.96 -7.15
C THR A 195 1.52 -8.88 -6.85
N THR A 196 1.63 -7.88 -7.71
CA THR A 196 2.44 -6.69 -7.46
C THR A 196 1.72 -5.79 -6.45
N ILE A 197 2.36 -5.47 -5.33
CA ILE A 197 1.76 -4.66 -4.28
C ILE A 197 2.53 -3.35 -4.15
N LEU A 198 1.81 -2.22 -4.20
CA LEU A 198 2.33 -0.91 -3.84
C LEU A 198 1.50 -0.35 -2.69
N MET A 199 2.11 -0.08 -1.55
CA MET A 199 1.39 0.41 -0.38
C MET A 199 2.08 1.62 0.26
N VAL A 200 1.28 2.44 0.92
CA VAL A 200 1.75 3.50 1.82
C VAL A 200 1.71 2.95 3.23
N LEU A 201 2.82 3.03 3.95
CA LEU A 201 2.89 2.70 5.37
C LEU A 201 3.47 3.87 6.17
N HIS A 202 3.06 3.98 7.45
CA HIS A 202 3.59 4.97 8.38
C HIS A 202 4.73 4.42 9.24
N ASP A 203 4.66 3.15 9.61
CA ASP A 203 5.69 2.50 10.41
C ASP A 203 6.89 2.15 9.54
N ILE A 204 8.03 2.76 9.84
CA ILE A 204 9.26 2.61 9.06
C ILE A 204 9.85 1.20 9.26
N ASN A 205 9.76 0.65 10.47
CA ASN A 205 10.29 -0.67 10.78
C ASN A 205 9.48 -1.78 10.11
N LEU A 206 8.14 -1.67 10.12
CA LEU A 206 7.29 -2.57 9.35
C LEU A 206 7.51 -2.41 7.84
N SER A 207 7.73 -1.18 7.37
CA SER A 207 8.07 -0.94 5.96
C SER A 207 9.38 -1.63 5.56
N ALA A 208 10.41 -1.53 6.40
CA ALA A 208 11.70 -2.19 6.16
C ALA A 208 11.58 -3.72 6.15
N ARG A 209 10.74 -4.28 7.04
CA ARG A 209 10.54 -5.71 7.21
C ARG A 209 9.78 -6.37 6.05
N TYR A 210 8.75 -5.68 5.53
CA TYR A 210 7.81 -6.27 4.57
C TYR A 210 8.05 -5.83 3.13
N ALA A 211 8.80 -4.75 2.88
CA ALA A 211 9.06 -4.30 1.51
C ALA A 211 10.24 -5.02 0.86
N ASP A 212 10.07 -5.41 -0.39
CA ASP A 212 11.19 -5.71 -1.29
C ASP A 212 11.82 -4.43 -1.85
N HIS A 213 11.03 -3.34 -1.95
CA HIS A 213 11.46 -2.08 -2.54
C HIS A 213 10.81 -0.89 -1.83
N ILE A 214 11.58 0.14 -1.58
CA ILE A 214 11.12 1.38 -0.94
C ILE A 214 11.24 2.55 -1.93
N PHE A 215 10.20 3.37 -1.98
CA PHE A 215 10.18 4.68 -2.60
C PHE A 215 10.11 5.74 -1.51
N ALA A 216 11.20 6.45 -1.26
CA ALA A 216 11.30 7.46 -0.21
C ALA A 216 10.96 8.85 -0.77
N MET A 217 9.92 9.48 -0.21
CA MET A 217 9.43 10.78 -0.64
C MET A 217 9.65 11.86 0.41
N SER A 218 10.05 13.05 -0.04
CA SER A 218 10.10 14.26 0.79
C SER A 218 9.63 15.47 -0.04
N LYS A 219 8.75 16.29 0.54
CA LYS A 219 8.27 17.55 -0.05
C LYS A 219 7.83 17.40 -1.52
N GLY A 220 7.08 16.35 -1.83
CA GLY A 220 6.55 16.08 -3.16
C GLY A 220 7.52 15.48 -4.16
N LYS A 221 8.74 15.13 -3.76
CA LYS A 221 9.78 14.56 -4.62
C LYS A 221 10.17 13.17 -4.17
N LEU A 222 10.56 12.33 -5.12
CA LEU A 222 11.26 11.09 -4.85
C LEU A 222 12.73 11.41 -4.55
N ILE A 223 13.23 11.03 -3.37
CA ILE A 223 14.61 11.33 -2.94
C ILE A 223 15.50 10.08 -2.91
N ALA A 224 14.92 8.90 -2.72
CA ALA A 224 15.63 7.63 -2.80
C ALA A 224 14.68 6.50 -3.21
N GLN A 225 15.21 5.46 -3.84
CA GLN A 225 14.47 4.24 -4.14
C GLN A 225 15.41 3.04 -4.21
N GLY A 226 14.91 1.86 -3.81
CA GLY A 226 15.70 0.62 -3.81
C GLY A 226 15.29 -0.35 -2.73
N GLU A 227 16.12 -1.36 -2.51
CA GLU A 227 15.96 -2.31 -1.41
C GLU A 227 16.06 -1.61 -0.04
N PRO A 228 15.31 -2.05 0.98
CA PRO A 228 15.33 -1.42 2.31
C PRO A 228 16.74 -1.21 2.88
N SER A 229 17.61 -2.21 2.76
CA SER A 229 19.01 -2.16 3.25
C SER A 229 19.88 -1.11 2.55
N LYS A 230 19.53 -0.70 1.33
CA LYS A 230 20.26 0.31 0.55
C LYS A 230 19.69 1.72 0.72
N VAL A 231 18.38 1.81 1.02
CA VAL A 231 17.65 3.08 1.09
C VAL A 231 17.63 3.64 2.51
N ILE A 232 17.39 2.78 3.52
CA ILE A 232 17.24 3.22 4.90
C ILE A 232 18.62 3.55 5.48
N SER A 233 18.85 4.84 5.73
CA SER A 233 20.06 5.37 6.35
C SER A 233 19.71 6.45 7.38
N ARG A 234 20.68 6.79 8.25
CA ARG A 234 20.52 7.87 9.23
C ARG A 234 20.25 9.21 8.53
N GLU A 235 20.95 9.47 7.44
CA GLU A 235 20.84 10.67 6.63
C GLU A 235 19.43 10.77 6.05
N LEU A 236 18.89 9.67 5.49
CA LEU A 236 17.54 9.63 4.96
C LEU A 236 16.49 9.87 6.06
N MET A 237 16.64 9.24 7.24
CA MET A 237 15.73 9.45 8.37
C MET A 237 15.75 10.90 8.84
N LYS A 238 16.92 11.52 8.86
CA LYS A 238 17.06 12.93 9.20
C LYS A 238 16.41 13.85 8.16
N GLU A 239 16.59 13.55 6.88
CA GLU A 239 16.05 14.34 5.77
C GLU A 239 14.51 14.27 5.71
N ILE A 240 13.93 13.05 5.82
CA ILE A 240 12.49 12.85 5.69
C ILE A 240 11.73 13.25 6.93
N TYR A 241 12.21 12.80 8.10
CA TYR A 241 11.47 12.87 9.37
C TYR A 241 12.08 13.84 10.38
N GLY A 242 13.27 14.41 10.10
CA GLY A 242 14.01 15.19 11.08
C GLY A 242 14.49 14.35 12.27
N LEU A 243 14.53 13.02 12.11
CA LEU A 243 14.77 12.04 13.16
C LEU A 243 16.23 11.68 13.26
N ASP A 244 16.83 11.89 14.43
CA ASP A 244 18.11 11.27 14.79
C ASP A 244 17.85 9.84 15.28
N CYS A 245 18.58 8.87 14.74
CA CYS A 245 18.38 7.45 15.05
C CYS A 245 19.67 6.64 14.88
N GLN A 246 19.67 5.46 15.47
CA GLN A 246 20.60 4.39 15.12
C GLN A 246 19.89 3.41 14.19
N ILE A 247 20.64 2.79 13.30
CA ILE A 247 20.14 1.72 12.45
C ILE A 247 20.91 0.46 12.84
N ILE A 248 20.16 -0.55 13.25
CA ILE A 248 20.69 -1.86 13.60
C ILE A 248 20.04 -2.92 12.72
N GLU A 249 20.54 -4.13 12.73
CA GLU A 249 19.88 -5.26 12.07
C GLU A 249 18.71 -5.78 12.93
N ASP A 250 17.55 -5.96 12.32
CA ASP A 250 16.40 -6.60 12.96
C ASP A 250 16.73 -8.09 13.18
N PRO A 251 16.75 -8.58 14.43
CA PRO A 251 17.15 -9.95 14.74
C PRO A 251 16.18 -11.02 14.20
N VAL A 252 14.98 -10.63 13.74
CA VAL A 252 13.97 -11.54 13.21
C VAL A 252 14.00 -11.59 11.67
N SER A 253 14.09 -10.44 11.03
CA SER A 253 13.98 -10.33 9.56
C SER A 253 15.33 -10.09 8.86
N GLY A 254 16.38 -9.68 9.59
CA GLY A 254 17.66 -9.27 8.99
C GLY A 254 17.60 -7.94 8.23
N THR A 255 16.47 -7.21 8.32
CA THR A 255 16.29 -5.92 7.66
C THR A 255 16.72 -4.77 8.57
N PRO A 256 16.90 -3.53 8.04
CA PRO A 256 17.20 -2.39 8.90
C PRO A 256 16.09 -2.13 9.94
N LEU A 257 16.49 -1.98 11.19
CA LEU A 257 15.65 -1.57 12.31
C LEU A 257 16.07 -0.17 12.78
N ILE A 258 15.14 0.77 12.73
CA ILE A 258 15.35 2.16 13.12
C ILE A 258 15.06 2.30 14.62
N VAL A 259 16.08 2.70 15.38
CA VAL A 259 16.00 2.98 16.82
C VAL A 259 16.10 4.49 17.02
N PRO A 260 14.99 5.20 17.33
CA PRO A 260 15.02 6.65 17.53
C PRO A 260 15.89 7.09 18.69
N GLU A 261 16.67 8.15 18.50
CA GLU A 261 17.42 8.82 19.56
C GLU A 261 16.59 9.98 20.13
N GLY A 262 16.04 9.81 21.33
CA GLY A 262 15.35 10.87 22.07
C GLY A 262 16.35 11.85 22.71
N ARG A 263 15.93 13.11 22.92
CA ARG A 263 16.79 14.16 23.51
C ARG A 263 17.38 13.75 24.85
N HIS A 264 16.62 13.07 25.68
CA HIS A 264 17.03 12.65 27.03
C HIS A 264 17.95 11.41 27.05
N HIS A 265 18.08 10.70 25.94
CA HIS A 265 18.95 9.52 25.87
C HIS A 265 20.38 9.86 25.41
N LYS A 266 20.60 11.05 24.82
CA LYS A 266 21.96 11.52 24.44
C LYS A 266 22.81 11.86 25.66
N GLU A 267 22.21 12.32 26.75
CA GLU A 267 22.91 12.69 28.00
C GLU A 267 23.44 11.44 28.73
N ALA A 268 22.67 10.35 28.77
CA ALA A 268 23.06 9.10 29.44
C ALA A 268 24.25 8.37 28.78
N GLN A 269 24.54 8.60 27.49
CA GLN A 269 25.74 8.05 26.84
C GLN A 269 26.97 8.87 27.15
N ASN A 270 26.86 10.18 27.33
CA ASN A 270 27.99 11.03 27.72
C ASN A 270 28.40 10.80 29.19
N GLU A 271 27.46 10.56 30.10
CA GLU A 271 27.78 10.24 31.49
C GLU A 271 28.49 8.90 31.66
N LYS A 272 28.17 7.89 30.84
CA LYS A 272 28.89 6.59 30.88
C LYS A 272 30.30 6.66 30.32
N LEU A 273 30.64 7.64 29.51
CA LEU A 273 31.99 7.88 28.99
C LEU A 273 32.91 8.61 29.99
N PHE A 274 32.35 9.26 31.03
CA PHE A 274 33.11 9.95 32.07
C PHE A 274 33.32 9.11 33.36
N CYS A 275 32.71 7.91 33.42
CA CYS A 275 32.82 6.98 34.56
C CYS A 275 33.60 5.69 34.26
N ALA A 276 34.43 5.65 33.19
CA ALA A 276 35.29 4.52 32.84
C ALA A 276 36.77 4.90 32.91
#